data_4e9e7e888a6d8a59fdd68952ff5bb161
#
_entry.id   4e9e7e888a6d8a59fdd68952ff5bb161
#
_cell.length_a   1.000
_cell.length_b   1.000
_cell.length_c   1.000
_cell.angle_alpha   90.00
_cell.angle_beta   90.00
_cell.angle_gamma   90.00
#
_symmetry.space_group_name_H-M   'P 1'
#
loop_
_entity.id
_entity.type
_entity.pdbx_description
1 polymer ?
#
loop_
_entity_poly.entity_id
_entity_poly.type
_entity_poly.pdbx_seq_one_letter_code
_entity_poly.pdbx_strand_id
1 'polypeptide(L)'
;VTSPVTSPATPSPIVIDVQGLTKSYGGRMVVDHVDIRVERGRIYGFLGPNGSGKTTTIRMLCGLLTPDEGQGRCLGYDIRTEAREIKKQVGYMTQKFGLYDDLSIEENLDFVARVYQIAGRRQRIAATLERLGLSSRRAQLAGSLSGGWKQRLALAACLIHDPQLLLLDEPTAGVDPSARREFWDQIHDLAAAGMTVLVSTHYMDEAERCHQLAYIAYGKLLARGSVAEVIASAGLHTWSLAGPDLQRAAHSLRGAPGIRTVAPFGMTLHVSANSADAFAQALAQPQLAAAALTATPIETSLEDVFIALMQDAQDNFGGAAP
;
A
#
# COMPACT_ATOMS: atom_id res chain seq x y z
N VAL A 1 -45.94 -7.61 -26.92
CA VAL A 1 -45.36 -7.43 -25.58
C VAL A 1 -43.88 -7.21 -25.78
N THR A 2 -43.50 -5.95 -25.84
CA THR A 2 -42.10 -5.52 -25.97
C THR A 2 -41.47 -5.54 -24.58
N SER A 3 -40.48 -6.41 -24.38
CA SER A 3 -39.64 -6.43 -23.17
C SER A 3 -38.85 -5.13 -23.06
N PRO A 4 -38.73 -4.53 -21.88
CA PRO A 4 -37.93 -3.31 -21.72
C PRO A 4 -36.45 -3.63 -21.92
N VAL A 5 -35.83 -2.90 -22.85
CA VAL A 5 -34.37 -2.85 -23.00
C VAL A 5 -33.81 -2.20 -21.74
N THR A 6 -33.20 -3.00 -20.86
CA THR A 6 -32.44 -2.50 -19.71
C THR A 6 -31.24 -1.71 -20.23
N SER A 7 -31.27 -0.39 -20.04
CA SER A 7 -30.07 0.45 -20.22
C SER A 7 -28.90 -0.15 -19.41
N PRO A 8 -27.68 -0.16 -19.96
CA PRO A 8 -26.51 -0.58 -19.21
C PRO A 8 -26.38 0.30 -17.96
N ALA A 9 -26.44 -0.30 -16.80
CA ALA A 9 -26.27 0.39 -15.53
C ALA A 9 -24.91 1.12 -15.57
N THR A 10 -24.91 2.41 -15.26
CA THR A 10 -23.66 3.18 -15.08
C THR A 10 -22.78 2.44 -14.09
N PRO A 11 -21.52 2.11 -14.41
CA PRO A 11 -20.66 1.36 -13.52
C PRO A 11 -20.56 2.08 -12.17
N SER A 12 -20.69 1.34 -11.08
CA SER A 12 -20.58 1.89 -9.71
C SER A 12 -19.26 2.68 -9.59
N PRO A 13 -19.27 3.88 -8.99
CA PRO A 13 -18.06 4.62 -8.71
C PRO A 13 -17.16 3.88 -7.69
N ILE A 14 -17.71 2.94 -6.92
CA ILE A 14 -17.00 2.14 -5.93
C ILE A 14 -16.65 0.77 -6.52
N VAL A 15 -15.37 0.43 -6.49
CA VAL A 15 -14.81 -0.83 -7.00
C VAL A 15 -14.67 -1.87 -5.89
N ILE A 16 -14.28 -1.43 -4.69
CA ILE A 16 -14.22 -2.26 -3.49
C ILE A 16 -15.06 -1.57 -2.42
N ASP A 17 -15.99 -2.31 -1.82
CA ASP A 17 -16.77 -1.88 -0.67
C ASP A 17 -16.97 -3.09 0.26
N VAL A 18 -16.14 -3.15 1.28
CA VAL A 18 -16.11 -4.28 2.23
C VAL A 18 -16.08 -3.77 3.66
N GLN A 19 -16.75 -4.49 4.55
CA GLN A 19 -16.92 -4.13 5.95
C GLN A 19 -16.64 -5.31 6.87
N GLY A 20 -15.94 -5.05 7.97
CA GLY A 20 -15.66 -6.01 9.02
C GLY A 20 -14.81 -7.18 8.57
N LEU A 21 -13.93 -7.00 7.55
CA LEU A 21 -13.06 -8.09 7.09
C LEU A 21 -12.23 -8.63 8.24
N THR A 22 -12.38 -9.92 8.52
CA THR A 22 -11.67 -10.60 9.60
C THR A 22 -11.03 -11.89 9.09
N LYS A 23 -9.77 -12.13 9.51
CA LYS A 23 -9.06 -13.37 9.22
C LYS A 23 -8.14 -13.76 10.35
N SER A 24 -8.26 -15.01 10.80
CA SER A 24 -7.44 -15.60 11.85
C SER A 24 -6.67 -16.83 11.35
N TYR A 25 -5.50 -17.06 11.91
CA TYR A 25 -4.69 -18.25 11.72
C TYR A 25 -4.19 -18.77 13.06
N GLY A 26 -4.48 -20.03 13.37
CA GLY A 26 -4.05 -20.65 14.61
C GLY A 26 -4.51 -19.91 15.88
N GLY A 27 -5.73 -19.36 15.85
CA GLY A 27 -6.28 -18.56 16.97
C GLY A 27 -5.79 -17.11 17.02
N ARG A 28 -4.88 -16.71 16.13
CA ARG A 28 -4.38 -15.33 16.05
C ARG A 28 -5.11 -14.56 14.96
N MET A 29 -5.65 -13.40 15.31
CA MET A 29 -6.30 -12.49 14.40
C MET A 29 -5.25 -11.68 13.60
N VAL A 30 -5.19 -11.92 12.29
CA VAL A 30 -4.24 -11.27 11.37
C VAL A 30 -4.87 -10.08 10.67
N VAL A 31 -6.18 -10.13 10.43
CA VAL A 31 -7.00 -9.01 9.95
C VAL A 31 -8.19 -8.92 10.89
N ASP A 32 -8.41 -7.74 11.47
CA ASP A 32 -9.35 -7.51 12.56
C ASP A 32 -10.34 -6.41 12.18
N HIS A 33 -11.52 -6.81 11.69
CA HIS A 33 -12.67 -5.94 11.35
C HIS A 33 -12.30 -4.75 10.43
N VAL A 34 -11.54 -5.03 9.38
CA VAL A 34 -11.05 -3.99 8.45
C VAL A 34 -12.13 -3.59 7.45
N ASP A 35 -12.41 -2.29 7.36
CA ASP A 35 -13.31 -1.68 6.38
C ASP A 35 -12.50 -1.02 5.26
N ILE A 36 -12.78 -1.38 4.00
CA ILE A 36 -12.09 -0.81 2.83
C ILE A 36 -13.13 -0.36 1.81
N ARG A 37 -12.96 0.88 1.34
CA ARG A 37 -13.73 1.44 0.26
C ARG A 37 -12.81 2.09 -0.77
N VAL A 38 -12.85 1.62 -2.01
CA VAL A 38 -11.98 2.06 -3.11
C VAL A 38 -12.81 2.57 -4.26
N GLU A 39 -12.56 3.80 -4.68
CA GLU A 39 -13.18 4.44 -5.82
C GLU A 39 -12.50 4.03 -7.14
N ARG A 40 -13.29 4.06 -8.23
CA ARG A 40 -12.80 3.75 -9.58
C ARG A 40 -11.78 4.78 -10.06
N GLY A 41 -10.74 4.30 -10.77
CA GLY A 41 -9.72 5.15 -11.38
C GLY A 41 -8.78 5.83 -10.38
N ARG A 42 -8.68 5.30 -9.16
CA ARG A 42 -7.80 5.81 -8.11
C ARG A 42 -6.68 4.83 -7.80
N ILE A 43 -5.55 5.37 -7.36
CA ILE A 43 -4.47 4.60 -6.74
C ILE A 43 -4.70 4.66 -5.22
N TYR A 44 -4.86 3.49 -4.63
CA TYR A 44 -5.07 3.32 -3.19
C TYR A 44 -3.84 2.68 -2.57
N GLY A 45 -3.17 3.36 -1.66
CA GLY A 45 -2.02 2.87 -0.92
C GLY A 45 -2.46 2.12 0.34
N PHE A 46 -2.11 0.85 0.43
CA PHE A 46 -2.37 0.02 1.61
C PHE A 46 -1.07 -0.14 2.40
N LEU A 47 -0.87 0.71 3.39
CA LEU A 47 0.37 0.86 4.13
C LEU A 47 0.39 0.10 5.43
N GLY A 48 1.59 -0.22 5.88
CA GLY A 48 1.83 -0.78 7.20
C GLY A 48 3.10 -1.60 7.27
N PRO A 49 3.56 -1.95 8.48
CA PRO A 49 4.75 -2.77 8.67
C PRO A 49 4.54 -4.21 8.15
N ASN A 50 5.63 -4.95 8.07
CA ASN A 50 5.57 -6.37 7.72
C ASN A 50 4.78 -7.14 8.78
N GLY A 51 3.93 -8.07 8.33
CA GLY A 51 3.06 -8.84 9.22
C GLY A 51 1.79 -8.11 9.68
N SER A 52 1.51 -6.89 9.22
CA SER A 52 0.32 -6.12 9.61
C SER A 52 -1.00 -6.62 9.02
N GLY A 53 -0.98 -7.61 8.11
CA GLY A 53 -2.19 -8.15 7.49
C GLY A 53 -2.44 -7.69 6.05
N LYS A 54 -1.58 -6.85 5.44
CA LYS A 54 -1.76 -6.31 4.07
C LYS A 54 -1.99 -7.40 3.03
N THR A 55 -1.04 -8.33 2.89
CA THR A 55 -1.13 -9.45 1.93
C THR A 55 -2.38 -10.31 2.16
N THR A 56 -2.73 -10.57 3.42
CA THR A 56 -3.93 -11.33 3.77
C THR A 56 -5.19 -10.61 3.29
N THR A 57 -5.28 -9.31 3.54
CA THR A 57 -6.39 -8.49 3.09
C THR A 57 -6.50 -8.46 1.57
N ILE A 58 -5.39 -8.21 0.86
CA ILE A 58 -5.37 -8.24 -0.62
C ILE A 58 -5.85 -9.59 -1.16
N ARG A 59 -5.41 -10.70 -0.57
CA ARG A 59 -5.84 -12.05 -0.99
C ARG A 59 -7.32 -12.31 -0.75
N MET A 60 -7.92 -11.72 0.28
CA MET A 60 -9.38 -11.76 0.46
C MET A 60 -10.10 -10.97 -0.62
N LEU A 61 -9.63 -9.76 -0.94
CA LEU A 61 -10.22 -8.90 -1.96
C LEU A 61 -10.15 -9.50 -3.38
N CYS A 62 -9.09 -10.22 -3.72
CA CYS A 62 -8.97 -10.88 -5.03
C CYS A 62 -9.59 -12.29 -5.09
N GLY A 63 -10.29 -12.71 -4.04
CA GLY A 63 -10.95 -14.02 -3.98
C GLY A 63 -9.99 -15.21 -3.86
N LEU A 64 -8.72 -15.01 -3.50
CA LEU A 64 -7.76 -16.08 -3.24
C LEU A 64 -7.88 -16.66 -1.83
N LEU A 65 -8.51 -15.91 -0.94
CA LEU A 65 -8.72 -16.28 0.46
C LEU A 65 -10.13 -15.88 0.88
N THR A 66 -10.86 -16.80 1.50
CA THR A 66 -12.17 -16.48 2.06
C THR A 66 -12.01 -15.85 3.45
N PRO A 67 -12.60 -14.68 3.72
CA PRO A 67 -12.61 -14.12 5.06
C PRO A 67 -13.40 -15.01 6.03
N ASP A 68 -13.00 -15.00 7.31
CA ASP A 68 -13.74 -15.72 8.35
C ASP A 68 -15.02 -14.96 8.68
N GLU A 69 -14.91 -13.61 8.79
CA GLU A 69 -16.03 -12.71 8.99
C GLU A 69 -15.95 -11.51 8.05
N GLY A 70 -17.01 -10.71 8.04
CA GLY A 70 -17.15 -9.55 7.17
C GLY A 70 -17.94 -9.85 5.91
N GLN A 71 -18.30 -8.78 5.23
CA GLN A 71 -19.13 -8.80 4.04
C GLN A 71 -18.72 -7.69 3.06
N GLY A 72 -19.19 -7.78 1.85
CA GLY A 72 -19.00 -6.72 0.87
C GLY A 72 -18.72 -7.22 -0.53
N ARG A 73 -18.37 -6.28 -1.40
CA ARG A 73 -18.23 -6.54 -2.83
C ARG A 73 -16.89 -6.02 -3.36
N CYS A 74 -16.35 -6.77 -4.30
CA CYS A 74 -15.24 -6.37 -5.13
C CYS A 74 -15.69 -6.44 -6.60
N LEU A 75 -15.61 -5.34 -7.33
CA LEU A 75 -16.11 -5.22 -8.72
C LEU A 75 -17.61 -5.59 -8.87
N GLY A 76 -18.39 -5.37 -7.83
CA GLY A 76 -19.81 -5.73 -7.79
C GLY A 76 -20.10 -7.18 -7.38
N TYR A 77 -19.10 -8.03 -7.28
CA TYR A 77 -19.20 -9.44 -6.88
C TYR A 77 -19.00 -9.61 -5.36
N ASP A 78 -19.75 -10.52 -4.76
CA ASP A 78 -19.61 -10.86 -3.35
C ASP A 78 -18.27 -11.55 -3.07
N ILE A 79 -17.52 -11.04 -2.09
CA ILE A 79 -16.16 -11.52 -1.77
C ILE A 79 -16.12 -12.94 -1.19
N ARG A 80 -17.21 -13.45 -0.68
CA ARG A 80 -17.30 -14.78 -0.04
C ARG A 80 -17.77 -15.85 -1.00
N THR A 81 -18.70 -15.52 -1.89
CA THR A 81 -19.41 -16.50 -2.73
C THR A 81 -19.05 -16.42 -4.21
N GLU A 82 -18.58 -15.28 -4.71
CA GLU A 82 -18.32 -15.03 -6.13
C GLU A 82 -16.83 -14.87 -6.47
N ALA A 83 -15.95 -15.50 -5.69
CA ALA A 83 -14.48 -15.41 -5.85
C ALA A 83 -13.98 -15.75 -7.27
N ARG A 84 -14.68 -16.64 -8.00
CA ARG A 84 -14.33 -16.99 -9.36
C ARG A 84 -14.50 -15.82 -10.34
N GLU A 85 -15.56 -15.05 -10.18
CA GLU A 85 -15.85 -13.90 -11.05
C GLU A 85 -14.90 -12.74 -10.75
N ILE A 86 -14.57 -12.52 -9.47
CA ILE A 86 -13.56 -11.54 -9.06
C ILE A 86 -12.21 -11.86 -9.72
N LYS A 87 -11.74 -13.12 -9.66
CA LYS A 87 -10.45 -13.53 -10.23
C LYS A 87 -10.32 -13.30 -11.74
N LYS A 88 -11.41 -13.29 -12.48
CA LYS A 88 -11.40 -13.02 -13.92
C LYS A 88 -11.14 -11.55 -14.26
N GLN A 89 -11.43 -10.65 -13.31
CA GLN A 89 -11.41 -9.21 -13.52
C GLN A 89 -10.34 -8.48 -12.71
N VAL A 90 -9.56 -9.22 -11.93
CA VAL A 90 -8.48 -8.69 -11.09
C VAL A 90 -7.13 -9.13 -11.63
N GLY A 91 -6.22 -8.20 -11.83
CA GLY A 91 -4.80 -8.49 -11.97
C GLY A 91 -4.15 -8.50 -10.58
N TYR A 92 -3.57 -9.63 -10.19
CA TYR A 92 -2.90 -9.75 -8.89
C TYR A 92 -1.41 -9.99 -9.07
N MET A 93 -0.60 -9.08 -8.56
CA MET A 93 0.85 -9.18 -8.54
C MET A 93 1.32 -9.51 -7.13
N THR A 94 1.98 -10.65 -7.00
CA THR A 94 2.54 -11.13 -5.72
C THR A 94 3.88 -10.45 -5.41
N GLN A 95 4.24 -10.34 -4.14
CA GLN A 95 5.52 -9.80 -3.69
C GLN A 95 6.72 -10.53 -4.30
N LYS A 96 6.65 -11.86 -4.38
CA LYS A 96 7.69 -12.66 -5.03
C LYS A 96 7.38 -12.82 -6.51
N PHE A 97 8.41 -12.76 -7.36
CA PHE A 97 8.28 -13.08 -8.77
C PHE A 97 7.73 -14.48 -8.94
N GLY A 98 6.55 -14.60 -9.54
CA GLY A 98 5.79 -15.85 -9.65
C GLY A 98 5.73 -16.44 -11.05
N LEU A 99 6.53 -15.91 -11.99
CA LEU A 99 6.62 -16.42 -13.37
C LEU A 99 7.81 -17.38 -13.53
N TYR A 100 7.87 -18.08 -14.65
CA TYR A 100 8.86 -19.11 -14.91
C TYR A 100 10.18 -18.50 -15.38
N ASP A 101 11.25 -18.72 -14.63
CA ASP A 101 12.58 -18.19 -14.91
C ASP A 101 13.21 -18.79 -16.19
N ASP A 102 12.86 -20.01 -16.54
CA ASP A 102 13.31 -20.77 -17.72
C ASP A 102 12.50 -20.49 -18.99
N LEU A 103 11.45 -19.69 -18.90
CA LEU A 103 10.70 -19.19 -20.05
C LEU A 103 11.12 -17.76 -20.39
N SER A 104 11.04 -17.42 -21.68
CA SER A 104 11.20 -16.06 -22.15
C SER A 104 10.05 -15.15 -21.70
N ILE A 105 10.20 -13.84 -21.84
CA ILE A 105 9.15 -12.85 -21.56
C ILE A 105 7.87 -13.22 -22.35
N GLU A 106 8.00 -13.50 -23.66
CA GLU A 106 6.86 -13.82 -24.51
C GLU A 106 6.19 -15.15 -24.14
N GLU A 107 6.98 -16.19 -23.81
CA GLU A 107 6.45 -17.49 -23.40
C GLU A 107 5.72 -17.42 -22.06
N ASN A 108 6.23 -16.63 -21.10
CA ASN A 108 5.52 -16.37 -19.85
C ASN A 108 4.16 -15.70 -20.10
N LEU A 109 4.12 -14.70 -20.98
CA LEU A 109 2.85 -14.03 -21.34
C LEU A 109 1.91 -14.95 -22.11
N ASP A 110 2.44 -15.83 -23.00
CA ASP A 110 1.64 -16.82 -23.71
C ASP A 110 1.03 -17.85 -22.75
N PHE A 111 1.82 -18.29 -21.75
CA PHE A 111 1.31 -19.17 -20.69
C PHE A 111 0.14 -18.53 -19.94
N VAL A 112 0.31 -17.29 -19.44
CA VAL A 112 -0.75 -16.58 -18.74
C VAL A 112 -1.97 -16.36 -19.63
N ALA A 113 -1.77 -15.95 -20.88
CA ALA A 113 -2.86 -15.75 -21.84
C ALA A 113 -3.65 -17.02 -22.14
N ARG A 114 -3.00 -18.20 -22.09
CA ARG A 114 -3.69 -19.51 -22.19
C ARG A 114 -4.51 -19.81 -20.94
N VAL A 115 -3.98 -19.55 -19.75
CA VAL A 115 -4.70 -19.77 -18.47
C VAL A 115 -6.00 -18.95 -18.45
N TYR A 116 -5.94 -17.69 -18.93
CA TYR A 116 -7.13 -16.84 -19.05
C TYR A 116 -7.97 -17.08 -20.32
N GLN A 117 -7.59 -18.05 -21.17
CA GLN A 117 -8.30 -18.41 -22.41
C GLN A 117 -8.52 -17.20 -23.35
N ILE A 118 -7.52 -16.34 -23.47
CA ILE A 118 -7.62 -15.09 -24.23
C ILE A 118 -7.72 -15.41 -25.74
N ALA A 119 -8.80 -14.93 -26.37
CA ALA A 119 -8.93 -14.95 -27.82
C ALA A 119 -7.94 -13.94 -28.47
N GLY A 120 -7.39 -14.26 -29.63
CA GLY A 120 -6.41 -13.37 -30.30
C GLY A 120 -5.10 -13.21 -29.52
N ARG A 121 -4.71 -14.25 -28.77
CA ARG A 121 -3.59 -14.28 -27.84
C ARG A 121 -2.30 -13.63 -28.36
N ARG A 122 -1.89 -13.95 -29.63
CA ARG A 122 -0.67 -13.37 -30.21
C ARG A 122 -0.72 -11.85 -30.31
N GLN A 123 -1.85 -11.29 -30.75
CA GLN A 123 -2.04 -9.84 -30.84
C GLN A 123 -2.05 -9.19 -29.46
N ARG A 124 -2.72 -9.80 -28.49
CA ARG A 124 -2.77 -9.32 -27.10
C ARG A 124 -1.37 -9.31 -26.49
N ILE A 125 -0.56 -10.33 -26.68
CA ILE A 125 0.83 -10.39 -26.20
C ILE A 125 1.64 -9.27 -26.84
N ALA A 126 1.59 -9.11 -28.18
CA ALA A 126 2.31 -8.05 -28.88
C ALA A 126 1.96 -6.66 -28.36
N ALA A 127 0.67 -6.35 -28.20
CA ALA A 127 0.19 -5.08 -27.67
C ALA A 127 0.64 -4.84 -26.20
N THR A 128 0.64 -5.90 -25.38
CA THR A 128 1.10 -5.81 -23.99
C THR A 128 2.62 -5.58 -23.91
N LEU A 129 3.40 -6.26 -24.74
CA LEU A 129 4.85 -6.06 -24.84
C LEU A 129 5.20 -4.62 -25.26
N GLU A 130 4.48 -4.09 -26.25
CA GLU A 130 4.66 -2.72 -26.73
C GLU A 130 4.31 -1.70 -25.65
N ARG A 131 3.12 -1.82 -25.06
CA ARG A 131 2.63 -0.93 -24.00
C ARG A 131 3.59 -0.79 -22.83
N LEU A 132 4.27 -1.88 -22.46
CA LEU A 132 5.18 -1.91 -21.30
C LEU A 132 6.67 -1.87 -21.67
N GLY A 133 7.00 -1.59 -22.94
CA GLY A 133 8.37 -1.44 -23.40
C GLY A 133 9.20 -2.74 -23.34
N LEU A 134 8.55 -3.90 -23.45
CA LEU A 134 9.17 -5.23 -23.39
C LEU A 134 9.52 -5.83 -24.76
N SER A 135 9.10 -5.18 -25.86
CA SER A 135 9.20 -5.74 -27.22
C SER A 135 10.61 -6.10 -27.63
N SER A 136 11.62 -5.28 -27.29
CA SER A 136 13.03 -5.51 -27.64
C SER A 136 13.67 -6.68 -26.87
N ARG A 137 13.04 -7.11 -25.78
CA ARG A 137 13.52 -8.18 -24.89
C ARG A 137 12.63 -9.42 -24.91
N ARG A 138 11.66 -9.50 -25.82
CA ARG A 138 10.61 -10.54 -25.85
C ARG A 138 11.15 -11.97 -25.77
N ALA A 139 12.31 -12.24 -26.37
CA ALA A 139 12.96 -13.56 -26.39
C ALA A 139 13.92 -13.78 -25.20
N GLN A 140 14.14 -12.76 -24.32
CA GLN A 140 15.02 -12.89 -23.18
C GLN A 140 14.38 -13.75 -22.09
N LEU A 141 15.14 -14.71 -21.50
CA LEU A 141 14.68 -15.53 -20.40
C LEU A 141 14.38 -14.70 -19.16
N ALA A 142 13.29 -14.97 -18.48
CA ALA A 142 12.85 -14.24 -17.29
C ALA A 142 13.88 -14.34 -16.15
N GLY A 143 14.56 -15.47 -16.00
CA GLY A 143 15.61 -15.67 -15.00
C GLY A 143 16.80 -14.73 -15.15
N SER A 144 17.10 -14.28 -16.37
CA SER A 144 18.23 -13.37 -16.68
C SER A 144 17.88 -11.87 -16.56
N LEU A 145 16.62 -11.54 -16.22
CA LEU A 145 16.17 -10.18 -16.06
C LEU A 145 16.63 -9.58 -14.72
N SER A 146 16.95 -8.27 -14.72
CA SER A 146 17.09 -7.52 -13.47
C SER A 146 15.77 -7.39 -12.73
N GLY A 147 15.79 -7.01 -11.45
CA GLY A 147 14.60 -6.85 -10.62
C GLY A 147 13.54 -5.96 -11.26
N GLY A 148 13.91 -4.79 -11.78
CA GLY A 148 12.97 -3.88 -12.46
C GLY A 148 12.32 -4.49 -13.71
N TRP A 149 13.08 -5.25 -14.52
CA TRP A 149 12.51 -5.95 -15.67
C TRP A 149 11.60 -7.11 -15.28
N LYS A 150 11.91 -7.83 -14.19
CA LYS A 150 11.02 -8.84 -13.62
C LYS A 150 9.70 -8.24 -13.15
N GLN A 151 9.74 -7.08 -12.49
CA GLN A 151 8.53 -6.37 -12.06
C GLN A 151 7.68 -5.90 -13.26
N ARG A 152 8.33 -5.38 -14.30
CA ARG A 152 7.64 -4.98 -15.53
C ARG A 152 6.99 -6.16 -16.25
N LEU A 153 7.65 -7.33 -16.29
CA LEU A 153 7.06 -8.55 -16.80
C LEU A 153 5.88 -9.05 -15.94
N ALA A 154 6.02 -8.99 -14.61
CA ALA A 154 4.94 -9.37 -13.70
C ALA A 154 3.71 -8.44 -13.86
N LEU A 155 3.92 -7.13 -14.03
CA LEU A 155 2.85 -6.19 -14.35
C LEU A 155 2.19 -6.51 -15.70
N ALA A 156 2.99 -6.85 -16.73
CA ALA A 156 2.48 -7.26 -18.03
C ALA A 156 1.56 -8.50 -17.94
N ALA A 157 1.97 -9.48 -17.15
CA ALA A 157 1.17 -10.68 -16.89
C ALA A 157 -0.14 -10.36 -16.15
N CYS A 158 -0.13 -9.40 -15.24
CA CYS A 158 -1.35 -8.94 -14.56
C CYS A 158 -2.31 -8.18 -15.48
N LEU A 159 -1.80 -7.53 -16.52
CA LEU A 159 -2.60 -6.70 -17.43
C LEU A 159 -3.13 -7.45 -18.66
N ILE A 160 -2.57 -8.62 -19.00
CA ILE A 160 -2.80 -9.27 -20.28
C ILE A 160 -4.27 -9.67 -20.54
N HIS A 161 -5.04 -9.93 -19.47
CA HIS A 161 -6.46 -10.32 -19.54
C HIS A 161 -7.41 -9.11 -19.39
N ASP A 162 -6.87 -7.89 -19.42
CA ASP A 162 -7.64 -6.63 -19.37
C ASP A 162 -8.47 -6.46 -18.08
N PRO A 163 -7.83 -6.52 -16.91
CA PRO A 163 -8.53 -6.44 -15.64
C PRO A 163 -9.12 -5.04 -15.39
N GLN A 164 -10.12 -4.95 -14.53
CA GLN A 164 -10.71 -3.68 -14.07
C GLN A 164 -10.05 -3.14 -12.79
N LEU A 165 -9.33 -4.01 -12.07
CA LEU A 165 -8.65 -3.70 -10.82
C LEU A 165 -7.30 -4.38 -10.79
N LEU A 166 -6.25 -3.63 -10.41
CA LEU A 166 -4.95 -4.17 -10.08
C LEU A 166 -4.77 -4.20 -8.56
N LEU A 167 -4.35 -5.34 -8.04
CA LEU A 167 -3.93 -5.54 -6.65
C LEU A 167 -2.45 -5.90 -6.66
N LEU A 168 -1.61 -5.01 -6.15
CA LEU A 168 -0.15 -5.11 -6.20
C LEU A 168 0.39 -5.27 -4.78
N ASP A 169 1.00 -6.42 -4.50
CA ASP A 169 1.50 -6.73 -3.16
C ASP A 169 3.01 -6.48 -3.08
N GLU A 170 3.41 -5.35 -2.51
CA GLU A 170 4.78 -4.84 -2.39
C GLU A 170 5.56 -4.93 -3.72
N PRO A 171 5.03 -4.34 -4.82
CA PRO A 171 5.51 -4.62 -6.16
C PRO A 171 6.94 -4.14 -6.43
N THR A 172 7.47 -3.25 -5.63
CA THR A 172 8.80 -2.64 -5.81
C THR A 172 9.80 -3.04 -4.72
N ALA A 173 9.46 -4.04 -3.90
CA ALA A 173 10.36 -4.56 -2.88
C ALA A 173 11.67 -5.10 -3.50
N GLY A 174 12.81 -4.58 -3.04
CA GLY A 174 14.12 -4.99 -3.55
C GLY A 174 14.48 -4.47 -4.96
N VAL A 175 13.72 -3.52 -5.50
CA VAL A 175 13.99 -2.88 -6.79
C VAL A 175 14.81 -1.59 -6.56
N ASP A 176 15.73 -1.31 -7.46
CA ASP A 176 16.54 -0.09 -7.40
C ASP A 176 15.67 1.17 -7.57
N PRO A 177 16.14 2.35 -7.07
CA PRO A 177 15.32 3.57 -7.06
C PRO A 177 14.89 4.06 -8.44
N SER A 178 15.70 3.84 -9.50
CA SER A 178 15.36 4.25 -10.87
C SER A 178 14.22 3.40 -11.42
N ALA A 179 14.35 2.07 -11.34
CA ALA A 179 13.34 1.15 -11.81
C ALA A 179 12.04 1.27 -10.99
N ARG A 180 12.13 1.59 -9.68
CA ARG A 180 10.97 1.89 -8.84
C ARG A 180 10.21 3.11 -9.36
N ARG A 181 10.91 4.20 -9.69
CA ARG A 181 10.29 5.40 -10.26
C ARG A 181 9.56 5.09 -11.57
N GLU A 182 10.24 4.40 -12.50
CA GLU A 182 9.65 4.00 -13.79
C GLU A 182 8.40 3.11 -13.61
N PHE A 183 8.40 2.22 -12.62
CA PHE A 183 7.25 1.38 -12.29
C PHE A 183 6.07 2.23 -11.81
N TRP A 184 6.32 3.20 -10.92
CA TRP A 184 5.28 4.10 -10.43
C TRP A 184 4.72 5.01 -11.52
N ASP A 185 5.57 5.48 -12.46
CA ASP A 185 5.10 6.25 -13.62
C ASP A 185 4.12 5.41 -14.47
N GLN A 186 4.42 4.11 -14.68
CA GLN A 186 3.50 3.19 -15.36
C GLN A 186 2.17 3.01 -14.57
N ILE A 187 2.22 2.94 -13.25
CA ILE A 187 1.00 2.84 -12.43
C ILE A 187 0.15 4.10 -12.54
N HIS A 188 0.77 5.28 -12.55
CA HIS A 188 0.06 6.55 -12.77
C HIS A 188 -0.58 6.63 -14.17
N ASP A 189 0.12 6.20 -15.21
CA ASP A 189 -0.41 6.14 -16.58
C ASP A 189 -1.64 5.21 -16.68
N LEU A 190 -1.56 4.05 -16.00
CA LEU A 190 -2.68 3.12 -15.93
C LEU A 190 -3.89 3.74 -15.20
N ALA A 191 -3.66 4.43 -14.09
CA ALA A 191 -4.73 5.08 -13.33
C ALA A 191 -5.35 6.25 -14.12
N ALA A 192 -4.53 7.05 -14.82
CA ALA A 192 -4.99 8.12 -15.72
C ALA A 192 -5.85 7.57 -16.87
N ALA A 193 -5.57 6.33 -17.32
CA ALA A 193 -6.40 5.61 -18.30
C ALA A 193 -7.67 4.97 -17.69
N GLY A 194 -7.97 5.22 -16.39
CA GLY A 194 -9.17 4.73 -15.69
C GLY A 194 -9.00 3.41 -14.94
N MET A 195 -7.81 2.83 -14.88
CA MET A 195 -7.53 1.64 -14.09
C MET A 195 -7.60 1.97 -12.59
N THR A 196 -8.25 1.10 -11.81
CA THR A 196 -8.20 1.18 -10.36
C THR A 196 -7.04 0.35 -9.85
N VAL A 197 -6.24 0.90 -8.94
CA VAL A 197 -5.05 0.21 -8.42
C VAL A 197 -5.05 0.26 -6.89
N LEU A 198 -4.85 -0.89 -6.26
CA LEU A 198 -4.55 -0.98 -4.83
C LEU A 198 -3.14 -1.55 -4.68
N VAL A 199 -2.26 -0.79 -4.05
CA VAL A 199 -0.86 -1.14 -3.85
C VAL A 199 -0.58 -1.31 -2.37
N SER A 200 -0.08 -2.47 -1.94
CA SER A 200 0.51 -2.56 -0.60
C SER A 200 1.97 -2.10 -0.64
N THR A 201 2.37 -1.36 0.37
CA THR A 201 3.76 -0.94 0.54
C THR A 201 4.07 -0.69 2.02
N HIS A 202 5.34 -0.67 2.35
CA HIS A 202 5.85 -0.19 3.63
C HIS A 202 6.76 1.05 3.46
N TYR A 203 6.88 1.56 2.23
CA TYR A 203 7.66 2.75 1.89
C TYR A 203 6.79 4.01 1.91
N MET A 204 7.23 5.06 2.62
CA MET A 204 6.48 6.31 2.76
C MET A 204 6.47 7.12 1.47
N ASP A 205 7.59 7.15 0.73
CA ASP A 205 7.72 7.80 -0.56
C ASP A 205 6.78 7.22 -1.64
N GLU A 206 6.42 5.96 -1.51
CA GLU A 206 5.40 5.32 -2.37
C GLU A 206 3.97 5.68 -1.94
N ALA A 207 3.76 5.79 -0.62
CA ALA A 207 2.48 6.22 -0.09
C ALA A 207 2.08 7.61 -0.57
N GLU A 208 3.03 8.53 -0.58
CA GLU A 208 2.82 9.91 -1.04
C GLU A 208 2.42 10.00 -2.52
N ARG A 209 2.65 8.94 -3.31
CA ARG A 209 2.23 8.83 -4.71
C ARG A 209 0.79 8.35 -4.87
N CYS A 210 0.14 7.90 -3.81
CA CYS A 210 -1.22 7.40 -3.84
C CYS A 210 -2.25 8.53 -3.71
N HIS A 211 -3.43 8.36 -4.34
CA HIS A 211 -4.54 9.30 -4.19
C HIS A 211 -5.21 9.19 -2.82
N GLN A 212 -5.24 7.97 -2.28
CA GLN A 212 -5.85 7.64 -0.99
C GLN A 212 -4.98 6.60 -0.28
N LEU A 213 -4.99 6.65 1.04
CA LEU A 213 -4.23 5.76 1.90
C LEU A 213 -5.14 5.01 2.87
N ALA A 214 -4.72 3.80 3.22
CA ALA A 214 -5.21 3.03 4.35
C ALA A 214 -4.00 2.50 5.11
N TYR A 215 -3.82 2.93 6.35
CA TYR A 215 -2.71 2.48 7.21
C TYR A 215 -3.18 1.37 8.13
N ILE A 216 -2.58 0.19 7.98
CA ILE A 216 -2.90 -0.99 8.77
C ILE A 216 -1.70 -1.39 9.65
N ALA A 217 -1.95 -1.60 10.94
CA ALA A 217 -0.98 -2.19 11.84
C ALA A 217 -1.68 -3.19 12.78
N TYR A 218 -0.99 -4.28 13.10
CA TYR A 218 -1.52 -5.35 13.96
C TYR A 218 -2.91 -5.85 13.56
N GLY A 219 -3.19 -5.89 12.26
CA GLY A 219 -4.46 -6.32 11.70
C GLY A 219 -5.56 -5.26 11.69
N LYS A 220 -5.35 -4.08 12.28
CA LYS A 220 -6.36 -3.01 12.40
C LYS A 220 -6.06 -1.85 11.48
N LEU A 221 -7.11 -1.23 10.94
CA LEU A 221 -7.02 0.01 10.19
C LEU A 221 -6.89 1.17 11.17
N LEU A 222 -5.74 1.87 11.15
CA LEU A 222 -5.44 2.98 12.06
C LEU A 222 -5.76 4.36 11.48
N ALA A 223 -5.58 4.53 10.16
CA ALA A 223 -5.88 5.78 9.47
C ALA A 223 -6.28 5.51 8.02
N ARG A 224 -7.10 6.41 7.46
CA ARG A 224 -7.50 6.40 6.04
C ARG A 224 -7.79 7.81 5.54
N GLY A 225 -7.58 8.05 4.26
CA GLY A 225 -7.84 9.33 3.59
C GLY A 225 -6.74 9.66 2.58
N SER A 226 -6.77 10.85 2.01
CA SER A 226 -5.62 11.39 1.28
C SER A 226 -4.45 11.64 2.23
N VAL A 227 -3.24 11.82 1.69
CA VAL A 227 -2.05 12.14 2.49
C VAL A 227 -2.32 13.36 3.40
N ALA A 228 -2.90 14.41 2.84
CA ALA A 228 -3.23 15.64 3.59
C ALA A 228 -4.27 15.39 4.70
N GLU A 229 -5.31 14.60 4.44
CA GLU A 229 -6.32 14.23 5.43
C GLU A 229 -5.73 13.38 6.56
N VAL A 230 -4.86 12.42 6.24
CA VAL A 230 -4.18 11.57 7.24
C VAL A 230 -3.27 12.42 8.13
N ILE A 231 -2.47 13.34 7.56
CA ILE A 231 -1.62 14.25 8.33
C ILE A 231 -2.47 15.18 9.21
N ALA A 232 -3.50 15.80 8.66
CA ALA A 232 -4.37 16.70 9.39
C ALA A 232 -5.12 16.00 10.55
N SER A 233 -5.58 14.76 10.33
CA SER A 233 -6.31 13.99 11.34
C SER A 233 -5.47 13.60 12.55
N ALA A 234 -4.15 13.53 12.40
CA ALA A 234 -3.24 13.23 13.49
C ALA A 234 -3.12 14.38 14.52
N GLY A 235 -3.43 15.62 14.12
CA GLY A 235 -3.38 16.79 15.01
C GLY A 235 -2.00 17.06 15.62
N LEU A 236 -0.94 16.66 14.91
CA LEU A 236 0.44 16.80 15.37
C LEU A 236 1.03 18.17 14.97
N HIS A 237 1.86 18.70 15.84
CA HIS A 237 2.74 19.82 15.57
C HIS A 237 4.18 19.33 15.65
N THR A 238 4.99 19.61 14.63
CA THR A 238 6.34 19.06 14.52
C THR A 238 7.41 20.15 14.47
N TRP A 239 8.51 19.91 15.16
CA TRP A 239 9.69 20.78 15.18
C TRP A 239 10.95 20.00 14.83
N SER A 240 11.85 20.68 14.15
CA SER A 240 13.23 20.24 13.99
C SER A 240 14.07 20.88 15.09
N LEU A 241 14.69 20.07 15.94
CA LEU A 241 15.62 20.51 16.97
C LEU A 241 17.06 20.31 16.48
N ALA A 242 17.87 21.37 16.58
CA ALA A 242 19.29 21.35 16.33
C ALA A 242 20.05 21.84 17.56
N GLY A 243 21.30 21.40 17.74
CA GLY A 243 22.16 21.84 18.82
C GLY A 243 23.13 20.74 19.29
N PRO A 244 23.93 21.03 20.32
CA PRO A 244 24.80 20.04 20.94
C PRO A 244 23.97 19.04 21.75
N ASP A 245 24.50 17.81 21.87
CA ASP A 245 23.97 16.75 22.72
C ASP A 245 22.48 16.35 22.46
N LEU A 246 22.13 16.20 21.17
CA LEU A 246 20.79 15.80 20.75
C LEU A 246 20.35 14.45 21.31
N GLN A 247 21.27 13.54 21.63
CA GLN A 247 20.92 12.26 22.24
C GLN A 247 20.34 12.44 23.65
N ARG A 248 20.93 13.33 24.45
CA ARG A 248 20.43 13.67 25.76
C ARG A 248 19.08 14.37 25.68
N ALA A 249 18.94 15.29 24.73
CA ALA A 249 17.67 15.96 24.45
C ALA A 249 16.57 14.94 24.07
N ALA A 250 16.89 14.00 23.17
CA ALA A 250 15.96 12.94 22.77
C ALA A 250 15.52 12.08 23.96
N HIS A 251 16.46 11.71 24.85
CA HIS A 251 16.15 10.93 26.05
C HIS A 251 15.21 11.68 27.01
N SER A 252 15.46 12.97 27.22
CA SER A 252 14.64 13.82 28.12
C SER A 252 13.25 14.10 27.56
N LEU A 253 13.12 14.20 26.22
CA LEU A 253 11.84 14.47 25.56
C LEU A 253 10.97 13.22 25.41
N ARG A 254 11.58 12.03 25.32
CA ARG A 254 10.81 10.79 25.23
C ARG A 254 10.02 10.56 26.52
N GLY A 255 8.70 10.44 26.37
CA GLY A 255 7.79 10.26 27.49
C GLY A 255 7.42 11.56 28.24
N ALA A 256 7.92 12.73 27.82
CA ALA A 256 7.49 14.00 28.35
C ALA A 256 6.01 14.25 28.02
N PRO A 257 5.22 14.83 28.95
CA PRO A 257 3.81 15.08 28.76
C PRO A 257 3.54 15.89 27.47
N GLY A 258 2.65 15.36 26.61
CA GLY A 258 2.26 16.01 25.36
C GLY A 258 3.25 15.83 24.19
N ILE A 259 4.44 15.26 24.40
CA ILE A 259 5.34 14.83 23.33
C ILE A 259 4.89 13.47 22.82
N ARG A 260 4.71 13.39 21.49
CA ARG A 260 4.22 12.19 20.81
C ARG A 260 5.36 11.35 20.24
N THR A 261 6.25 12.00 19.48
CA THR A 261 7.37 11.31 18.86
C THR A 261 8.66 12.10 19.02
N VAL A 262 9.79 11.38 19.10
CA VAL A 262 11.14 11.94 19.06
C VAL A 262 11.98 11.02 18.18
N ALA A 263 12.28 11.47 16.97
CA ALA A 263 13.00 10.70 15.95
C ALA A 263 14.28 11.44 15.50
N PRO A 264 15.43 10.77 15.46
CA PRO A 264 16.63 11.33 14.84
C PRO A 264 16.43 11.53 13.33
N PHE A 265 16.82 12.69 12.81
CA PHE A 265 16.76 12.99 11.40
C PHE A 265 18.07 13.68 10.93
N GLY A 266 19.00 12.91 10.43
CA GLY A 266 20.34 13.41 10.11
C GLY A 266 21.04 14.03 11.34
N MET A 267 21.30 15.33 11.28
CA MET A 267 21.93 16.11 12.36
C MET A 267 20.92 16.86 13.26
N THR A 268 19.65 16.52 13.16
CA THR A 268 18.56 17.10 13.94
C THR A 268 17.69 16.03 14.59
N LEU A 269 16.78 16.45 15.47
CA LEU A 269 15.68 15.63 15.97
C LEU A 269 14.37 16.18 15.44
N HIS A 270 13.52 15.35 14.88
CA HIS A 270 12.12 15.68 14.70
C HIS A 270 11.37 15.34 15.98
N VAL A 271 10.66 16.33 16.50
CA VAL A 271 9.84 16.19 17.72
C VAL A 271 8.43 16.60 17.39
N SER A 272 7.49 15.66 17.52
CA SER A 272 6.07 15.93 17.33
C SER A 272 5.36 15.96 18.69
N ALA A 273 4.45 16.91 18.86
CA ALA A 273 3.68 17.10 20.06
C ALA A 273 2.19 17.33 19.76
N ASN A 274 1.34 17.16 20.76
CA ASN A 274 -0.11 17.40 20.66
C ASN A 274 -0.44 18.89 20.52
N SER A 275 0.45 19.81 20.99
CA SER A 275 0.29 21.24 20.87
C SER A 275 1.64 21.96 20.99
N ALA A 276 1.69 23.22 20.54
CA ALA A 276 2.86 24.07 20.71
C ALA A 276 3.17 24.34 22.19
N ASP A 277 2.15 24.46 23.03
CA ASP A 277 2.32 24.67 24.47
C ASP A 277 2.97 23.46 25.15
N ALA A 278 2.54 22.27 24.82
CA ALA A 278 3.13 21.04 25.35
C ALA A 278 4.62 20.91 24.96
N PHE A 279 4.95 21.25 23.71
CA PHE A 279 6.34 21.28 23.26
C PHE A 279 7.17 22.33 23.99
N ALA A 280 6.65 23.56 24.16
CA ALA A 280 7.33 24.63 24.90
C ALA A 280 7.56 24.26 26.37
N GLN A 281 6.58 23.63 27.03
CA GLN A 281 6.71 23.13 28.40
C GLN A 281 7.78 22.01 28.49
N ALA A 282 7.83 21.12 27.53
CA ALA A 282 8.85 20.07 27.52
C ALA A 282 10.27 20.64 27.37
N LEU A 283 10.46 21.67 26.51
CA LEU A 283 11.76 22.35 26.35
C LEU A 283 12.17 23.18 27.57
N ALA A 284 11.21 23.68 28.34
CA ALA A 284 11.47 24.51 29.55
C ALA A 284 12.02 23.65 30.72
N GLN A 285 12.08 22.32 30.61
CA GLN A 285 12.68 21.47 31.63
C GLN A 285 14.14 21.90 31.89
N PRO A 286 14.62 21.95 33.15
CA PRO A 286 15.96 22.48 33.48
C PRO A 286 17.10 21.80 32.73
N GLN A 287 16.93 20.51 32.39
CA GLN A 287 17.92 19.70 31.69
C GLN A 287 18.05 20.10 30.21
N LEU A 288 16.99 20.62 29.61
CA LEU A 288 16.91 21.03 28.19
C LEU A 288 17.11 22.54 28.04
N ALA A 289 16.65 23.32 28.99
CA ALA A 289 16.83 24.80 29.01
C ALA A 289 18.31 25.20 29.03
N ALA A 290 19.16 24.41 29.68
CA ALA A 290 20.62 24.62 29.69
C ALA A 290 21.33 24.13 28.41
N ALA A 291 20.68 23.32 27.57
CA ALA A 291 21.22 22.87 26.30
C ALA A 291 20.88 23.93 25.25
N ALA A 292 21.89 24.50 24.57
CA ALA A 292 21.69 25.52 23.52
C ALA A 292 21.00 24.88 22.29
N LEU A 293 19.73 24.51 22.43
CA LEU A 293 18.92 23.91 21.40
C LEU A 293 18.16 24.97 20.61
N THR A 294 18.17 24.84 19.30
CA THR A 294 17.35 25.65 18.39
C THR A 294 16.20 24.81 17.89
N ALA A 295 14.97 25.28 18.12
CA ALA A 295 13.75 24.63 17.67
C ALA A 295 13.14 25.41 16.50
N THR A 296 12.97 24.78 15.37
CA THR A 296 12.34 25.36 14.17
C THR A 296 11.06 24.60 13.86
N PRO A 297 9.88 25.24 13.78
CA PRO A 297 8.67 24.57 13.32
C PRO A 297 8.85 24.06 11.90
N ILE A 298 8.36 22.85 11.64
CA ILE A 298 8.35 22.22 10.32
C ILE A 298 6.98 21.64 10.03
N GLU A 299 6.68 21.37 8.76
CA GLU A 299 5.48 20.63 8.39
C GLU A 299 5.58 19.18 8.91
N THR A 300 4.49 18.70 9.50
CA THR A 300 4.38 17.30 9.93
C THR A 300 4.39 16.40 8.70
N SER A 301 5.31 15.45 8.66
CA SER A 301 5.40 14.48 7.58
C SER A 301 4.47 13.29 7.80
N LEU A 302 4.21 12.53 6.73
CA LEU A 302 3.48 11.26 6.82
C LEU A 302 4.21 10.26 7.73
N GLU A 303 5.54 10.28 7.73
CA GLU A 303 6.38 9.44 8.59
C GLU A 303 6.18 9.77 10.07
N ASP A 304 6.14 11.06 10.45
CA ASP A 304 5.86 11.49 11.83
C ASP A 304 4.52 10.97 12.32
N VAL A 305 3.49 11.03 11.45
CA VAL A 305 2.15 10.52 11.76
C VAL A 305 2.17 9.01 11.99
N PHE A 306 2.84 8.25 11.13
CA PHE A 306 2.88 6.81 11.26
C PHE A 306 3.67 6.35 12.48
N ILE A 307 4.77 7.02 12.82
CA ILE A 307 5.49 6.75 14.07
C ILE A 307 4.57 6.96 15.27
N ALA A 308 3.79 8.05 15.29
CA ALA A 308 2.84 8.32 16.36
C ALA A 308 1.73 7.26 16.44
N LEU A 309 1.12 6.90 15.31
CA LEU A 309 0.07 5.88 15.24
C LEU A 309 0.57 4.50 15.69
N MET A 310 1.83 4.16 15.38
CA MET A 310 2.43 2.89 15.80
C MET A 310 2.69 2.82 17.31
N GLN A 311 2.98 3.95 17.98
CA GLN A 311 3.15 3.99 19.42
C GLN A 311 1.84 3.74 20.17
N ASP A 312 0.71 4.17 19.59
CA ASP A 312 -0.63 3.97 20.18
C ASP A 312 -1.21 2.59 19.86
N ALA A 313 -0.70 1.94 18.82
CA ALA A 313 -1.21 0.65 18.40
C ALA A 313 -0.78 -0.46 19.37
N GLN A 314 -1.76 -1.18 19.90
CA GLN A 314 -1.49 -2.33 20.75
C GLN A 314 -1.09 -3.53 19.89
N ASP A 315 0.03 -4.15 20.23
CA ASP A 315 0.52 -5.37 19.59
C ASP A 315 -0.44 -6.55 19.86
N ASN A 316 -0.93 -7.17 18.79
CA ASN A 316 -1.70 -8.41 18.87
C ASN A 316 -0.84 -9.64 19.18
N PHE A 317 0.49 -9.45 19.37
CA PHE A 317 1.44 -10.50 19.70
C PHE A 317 1.56 -10.78 21.21
N GLY A 318 0.98 -9.93 22.07
CA GLY A 318 1.05 -10.01 23.53
C GLY A 318 0.11 -11.03 24.14
N GLY A 319 0.36 -12.33 23.90
CA GLY A 319 -0.42 -13.41 24.50
C GLY A 319 0.24 -14.77 24.41
N ALA A 320 1.54 -14.87 24.63
CA ALA A 320 2.31 -16.01 25.13
C ALA A 320 3.79 -15.70 24.97
N ALA A 321 4.44 -15.26 26.04
CA ALA A 321 5.86 -15.50 26.16
C ALA A 321 6.07 -17.02 26.22
N PRO A 322 7.11 -17.56 25.56
CA PRO A 322 7.43 -18.97 25.60
C PRO A 322 7.82 -19.46 27.01
#